data_f4ff7380065f26aac5055a0e78aeb1d1
#
_entry.id   f4ff7380065f26aac5055a0e78aeb1d1
#
_cell.length_a   1.000
_cell.length_b   1.000
_cell.length_c   1.000
_cell.angle_alpha   90.00
_cell.angle_beta   90.00
_cell.angle_gamma   90.00
#
_symmetry.space_group_name_H-M   'P 1'
#
loop_
_entity.id
_entity.type
_entity.pdbx_description
1 polymer ?
#
loop_
_entity_poly.entity_id
_entity_poly.type
_entity_poly.pdbx_seq_one_letter_code
_entity_poly.pdbx_strand_id
1 'polypeptide(L)'
;RAIPRAISRAIPRGIPQRATRTVHLALVLLTSLMLGLVLPASASAVTKNGFDLSNSTLDSKDIKRGGPDKDGIFALTYPKVIPAQESPLAGSERVLGVAINNTYRAYTIRYLHIHEVVNDRIEDQHFTVSFCPLCGSGVLFATNINLVDGKTANLNFGVSGLLYNSDLLMYDRNTQSLWSQISAEAISGPMVGTKLPTLPVWHTT
;
A
#
# COMPACT_ATOMS: atom_id res chain seq x y z
N ARG A 1 91.28 14.68 -36.12
CA ARG A 1 90.82 15.29 -34.86
C ARG A 1 89.96 14.22 -34.18
N ALA A 2 90.38 13.83 -32.92
CA ALA A 2 89.85 12.69 -32.18
C ALA A 2 88.54 13.03 -31.46
N ILE A 3 87.68 12.07 -31.42
CA ILE A 3 86.44 12.06 -30.64
C ILE A 3 86.69 11.33 -29.30
N PRO A 4 86.32 11.84 -28.14
CA PRO A 4 86.56 11.18 -26.87
C PRO A 4 85.56 10.08 -26.62
N ARG A 5 86.01 8.98 -25.97
CA ARG A 5 85.27 7.80 -25.58
C ARG A 5 84.28 8.12 -24.45
N ALA A 6 83.07 7.66 -24.59
CA ALA A 6 82.01 7.65 -23.57
C ALA A 6 82.31 6.60 -22.47
N ILE A 7 82.17 7.06 -21.20
CA ILE A 7 82.32 6.20 -20.01
C ILE A 7 80.98 5.47 -19.78
N SER A 8 81.01 4.15 -19.90
CA SER A 8 79.88 3.28 -19.52
C SER A 8 79.83 3.12 -17.99
N ARG A 9 78.82 3.66 -17.33
CA ARG A 9 78.50 3.36 -15.91
C ARG A 9 77.62 2.14 -15.84
N ALA A 10 78.05 1.12 -15.11
CA ALA A 10 77.30 -0.09 -14.83
C ALA A 10 76.14 0.22 -13.90
N ILE A 11 74.95 -0.25 -14.26
CA ILE A 11 73.73 -0.24 -13.43
C ILE A 11 73.80 -1.47 -12.48
N PRO A 12 73.58 -1.33 -11.18
CA PRO A 12 73.52 -2.47 -10.27
C PRO A 12 72.27 -3.32 -10.53
N ARG A 13 72.48 -4.61 -10.63
CA ARG A 13 71.45 -5.63 -10.83
C ARG A 13 70.63 -5.84 -9.56
N GLY A 14 69.30 -5.70 -9.70
CA GLY A 14 68.37 -6.73 -9.18
C GLY A 14 67.97 -6.58 -7.68
N ILE A 15 66.83 -5.93 -7.48
CA ILE A 15 65.95 -6.23 -6.35
C ILE A 15 65.14 -7.49 -6.76
N PRO A 16 65.07 -8.54 -5.93
CA PRO A 16 64.40 -9.79 -6.33
C PRO A 16 62.86 -9.56 -6.52
N GLN A 17 62.36 -9.82 -7.68
CA GLN A 17 60.93 -9.67 -8.10
C GLN A 17 59.93 -10.49 -7.23
N ARG A 18 60.41 -11.37 -6.36
CA ARG A 18 59.55 -12.23 -5.52
C ARG A 18 58.91 -11.45 -4.36
N ALA A 19 59.54 -10.42 -3.83
CA ALA A 19 59.02 -9.67 -2.65
C ALA A 19 57.88 -8.74 -3.02
N THR A 20 57.87 -8.18 -4.28
CA THR A 20 56.84 -7.26 -4.72
C THR A 20 55.49 -7.96 -5.06
N ARG A 21 55.53 -9.22 -5.53
CA ARG A 21 54.28 -9.97 -5.84
C ARG A 21 53.51 -10.37 -4.57
N THR A 22 54.21 -10.69 -3.48
CA THR A 22 53.57 -11.12 -2.21
C THR A 22 52.91 -9.94 -1.50
N VAL A 23 53.51 -8.75 -1.54
CA VAL A 23 52.91 -7.54 -0.97
C VAL A 23 51.66 -7.07 -1.74
N HIS A 24 51.68 -7.16 -3.06
CA HIS A 24 50.48 -6.80 -3.87
C HIS A 24 49.32 -7.79 -3.69
N LEU A 25 49.60 -9.07 -3.54
CA LEU A 25 48.57 -10.07 -3.30
C LEU A 25 47.92 -9.90 -1.89
N ALA A 26 48.73 -9.60 -0.87
CA ALA A 26 48.23 -9.32 0.46
C ALA A 26 47.41 -8.04 0.55
N LEU A 27 47.76 -6.98 -0.21
CA LEU A 27 47.02 -5.74 -0.25
C LEU A 27 45.69 -5.88 -0.98
N VAL A 28 45.64 -6.65 -2.07
CA VAL A 28 44.41 -6.93 -2.83
C VAL A 28 43.44 -7.82 -2.01
N LEU A 29 43.96 -8.76 -1.23
CA LEU A 29 43.13 -9.59 -0.34
C LEU A 29 42.57 -8.81 0.86
N LEU A 30 43.33 -7.84 1.41
CA LEU A 30 42.82 -6.97 2.49
C LEU A 30 41.75 -5.98 1.99
N THR A 31 41.88 -5.44 0.78
CA THR A 31 40.87 -4.54 0.20
C THR A 31 39.59 -5.28 -0.19
N SER A 32 39.66 -6.53 -0.66
CA SER A 32 38.47 -7.33 -0.97
C SER A 32 37.73 -7.81 0.28
N LEU A 33 38.42 -7.99 1.43
CA LEU A 33 37.79 -8.36 2.70
C LEU A 33 37.03 -7.20 3.35
N MET A 34 37.43 -5.95 3.09
CA MET A 34 36.73 -4.77 3.62
C MET A 34 35.50 -4.36 2.80
N LEU A 35 35.34 -4.83 1.55
CA LEU A 35 34.22 -4.51 0.68
C LEU A 35 32.97 -5.38 0.96
N GLY A 36 33.11 -6.44 1.74
CA GLY A 36 32.05 -7.43 2.01
C GLY A 36 31.17 -7.16 3.23
N LEU A 37 31.38 -6.08 3.99
CA LEU A 37 30.65 -5.87 5.25
C LEU A 37 29.79 -4.60 5.28
N VAL A 38 29.26 -4.19 4.12
CA VAL A 38 28.10 -3.30 4.11
C VAL A 38 26.87 -4.19 4.33
N LEU A 39 26.60 -4.52 5.59
CA LEU A 39 25.30 -5.06 5.98
C LEU A 39 24.26 -4.01 5.59
N PRO A 40 23.24 -4.36 4.76
CA PRO A 40 22.14 -3.45 4.55
C PRO A 40 21.56 -3.14 5.93
N ALA A 41 21.56 -1.88 6.32
CA ALA A 41 20.82 -1.44 7.50
C ALA A 41 19.37 -1.86 7.24
N SER A 42 18.90 -2.87 7.97
CA SER A 42 17.49 -3.25 7.96
C SER A 42 16.72 -2.04 8.45
N ALA A 43 16.14 -1.27 7.54
CA ALA A 43 15.20 -0.23 7.90
C ALA A 43 14.10 -0.94 8.71
N SER A 44 13.96 -0.58 9.99
CA SER A 44 12.89 -1.12 10.82
C SER A 44 11.57 -0.80 10.14
N ALA A 45 10.82 -1.82 9.73
CA ALA A 45 9.52 -1.64 9.11
C ALA A 45 8.63 -0.85 10.06
N VAL A 46 8.11 0.30 9.60
CA VAL A 46 7.16 1.09 10.38
C VAL A 46 5.81 0.43 10.23
N THR A 47 5.33 -0.24 11.27
CA THR A 47 4.04 -0.94 11.23
C THR A 47 3.02 -0.27 12.15
N LYS A 48 1.75 -0.24 11.74
CA LYS A 48 0.61 0.15 12.57
C LYS A 48 -0.55 -0.80 12.34
N ASN A 49 -1.12 -1.30 13.40
CA ASN A 49 -2.27 -2.20 13.38
C ASN A 49 -2.12 -3.40 12.42
N GLY A 50 -0.88 -3.90 12.26
CA GLY A 50 -0.53 -5.00 11.37
C GLY A 50 -0.26 -4.62 9.91
N PHE A 51 -0.29 -3.33 9.57
CA PHE A 51 0.03 -2.84 8.22
C PHE A 51 1.44 -2.27 8.15
N ASP A 52 2.16 -2.62 7.08
CA ASP A 52 3.46 -2.04 6.76
C ASP A 52 3.27 -0.65 6.14
N LEU A 53 3.88 0.35 6.76
CA LEU A 53 3.85 1.73 6.31
C LEU A 53 5.19 2.21 5.73
N SER A 54 6.12 1.30 5.48
CA SER A 54 7.48 1.65 5.02
C SER A 54 7.48 2.37 3.66
N ASN A 55 6.49 2.07 2.81
CA ASN A 55 6.30 2.71 1.50
C ASN A 55 5.09 3.67 1.48
N SER A 56 4.59 4.09 2.65
CA SER A 56 3.42 4.97 2.72
C SER A 56 3.68 6.33 2.07
N THR A 57 2.70 6.81 1.31
CA THR A 57 2.70 8.18 0.76
C THR A 57 2.37 9.24 1.82
N LEU A 58 1.91 8.82 3.00
CA LEU A 58 1.60 9.67 4.13
C LEU A 58 2.63 9.48 5.26
N ASP A 59 2.90 10.54 6.02
CA ASP A 59 3.73 10.38 7.22
C ASP A 59 3.01 9.44 8.20
N SER A 60 3.71 8.40 8.62
CA SER A 60 3.17 7.41 9.55
C SER A 60 2.72 8.02 10.89
N LYS A 61 3.25 9.21 11.28
CA LYS A 61 2.83 9.94 12.48
C LYS A 61 1.41 10.48 12.38
N ASP A 62 0.94 10.77 11.16
CA ASP A 62 -0.40 11.31 10.91
C ASP A 62 -1.46 10.22 10.78
N ILE A 63 -1.04 8.98 10.54
CA ILE A 63 -1.92 7.81 10.57
C ILE A 63 -2.17 7.45 12.03
N LYS A 64 -3.41 7.56 12.51
CA LYS A 64 -3.81 7.32 13.90
C LYS A 64 -4.59 6.01 14.04
N ARG A 65 -4.54 5.41 15.23
CA ARG A 65 -5.52 4.38 15.59
C ARG A 65 -6.84 5.07 15.92
N GLY A 66 -7.91 4.64 15.25
CA GLY A 66 -9.24 5.25 15.39
C GLY A 66 -10.26 4.36 16.07
N GLY A 67 -9.91 3.13 16.35
CA GLY A 67 -10.83 2.15 16.90
C GLY A 67 -10.18 0.83 17.25
N PRO A 68 -10.91 -0.28 17.13
CA PRO A 68 -10.41 -1.62 17.37
C PRO A 68 -9.31 -2.01 16.40
N ASP A 69 -8.74 -3.19 16.58
CA ASP A 69 -7.75 -3.75 15.66
C ASP A 69 -8.34 -4.02 14.27
N LYS A 70 -7.47 -4.35 13.34
CA LYS A 70 -7.84 -4.79 12.00
C LYS A 70 -8.99 -5.78 12.04
N ASP A 71 -10.05 -5.52 11.28
CA ASP A 71 -11.31 -6.28 11.25
C ASP A 71 -12.07 -6.35 12.59
N GLY A 72 -11.71 -5.56 13.59
CA GLY A 72 -12.50 -5.43 14.80
C GLY A 72 -13.88 -4.79 14.54
N ILE A 73 -14.01 -4.05 13.45
CA ILE A 73 -15.28 -3.67 12.82
C ILE A 73 -15.44 -4.58 11.58
N PHE A 74 -16.48 -5.42 11.58
CA PHE A 74 -16.70 -6.40 10.53
C PHE A 74 -17.31 -5.74 9.29
N ALA A 75 -16.54 -5.69 8.19
CA ALA A 75 -17.08 -5.34 6.88
C ALA A 75 -18.09 -6.39 6.42
N LEU A 76 -19.21 -5.97 5.85
CA LEU A 76 -20.18 -6.88 5.23
C LEU A 76 -19.70 -7.28 3.83
N THR A 77 -20.01 -8.52 3.44
CA THR A 77 -19.73 -9.04 2.10
C THR A 77 -20.95 -9.77 1.58
N TYR A 78 -21.47 -9.31 0.46
CA TYR A 78 -22.68 -9.81 -0.19
C TYR A 78 -23.86 -9.93 0.78
N PRO A 79 -24.26 -8.83 1.44
CA PRO A 79 -25.37 -8.87 2.39
C PRO A 79 -26.66 -9.29 1.68
N LYS A 80 -27.54 -9.95 2.44
CA LYS A 80 -28.87 -10.24 1.93
C LYS A 80 -29.62 -8.94 1.68
N VAL A 81 -30.11 -8.78 0.46
CA VAL A 81 -31.01 -7.67 0.09
C VAL A 81 -32.46 -8.14 0.10
N ILE A 82 -33.37 -7.25 0.41
CA ILE A 82 -34.82 -7.48 0.37
C ILE A 82 -35.46 -6.47 -0.58
N PRO A 83 -36.61 -6.80 -1.19
CA PRO A 83 -37.38 -5.84 -1.98
C PRO A 83 -37.75 -4.60 -1.16
N ALA A 84 -37.80 -3.43 -1.78
CA ALA A 84 -38.12 -2.19 -1.09
C ALA A 84 -39.49 -2.24 -0.41
N GLN A 85 -40.47 -2.94 -1.01
CA GLN A 85 -41.81 -3.12 -0.47
C GLN A 85 -41.86 -3.95 0.85
N GLU A 86 -40.83 -4.80 1.05
CA GLU A 86 -40.68 -5.61 2.26
C GLU A 86 -39.79 -4.95 3.31
N SER A 87 -39.28 -3.76 3.01
CA SER A 87 -38.38 -3.06 3.92
C SER A 87 -39.10 -2.60 5.17
N PRO A 88 -38.59 -2.90 6.38
CA PRO A 88 -39.12 -2.38 7.63
C PRO A 88 -38.67 -0.95 7.94
N LEU A 89 -37.89 -0.32 7.06
CA LEU A 89 -37.35 1.00 7.28
C LEU A 89 -38.43 2.08 7.17
N ALA A 90 -38.36 3.06 8.07
CA ALA A 90 -39.19 4.25 7.96
C ALA A 90 -38.72 5.07 6.73
N GLY A 91 -39.66 5.78 6.08
CA GLY A 91 -39.34 6.63 4.93
C GLY A 91 -38.35 7.78 5.25
N SER A 92 -38.14 8.06 6.54
CA SER A 92 -37.13 9.05 7.02
C SER A 92 -35.75 8.42 7.34
N GLU A 93 -35.59 7.10 7.17
CA GLU A 93 -34.32 6.45 7.44
C GLU A 93 -33.27 6.87 6.40
N ARG A 94 -32.14 7.35 6.88
CA ARG A 94 -31.05 7.81 6.01
C ARG A 94 -30.32 6.62 5.37
N VAL A 95 -30.11 6.72 4.07
CA VAL A 95 -29.47 5.68 3.27
C VAL A 95 -28.41 6.26 2.31
N LEU A 96 -27.49 5.40 1.92
CA LEU A 96 -26.70 5.59 0.70
C LEU A 96 -27.38 4.85 -0.44
N GLY A 97 -27.89 5.60 -1.41
CA GLY A 97 -28.51 5.06 -2.62
C GLY A 97 -27.45 4.76 -3.68
N VAL A 98 -27.55 3.60 -4.30
CA VAL A 98 -26.67 3.12 -5.38
C VAL A 98 -27.51 2.74 -6.58
N ALA A 99 -27.11 3.18 -7.77
CA ALA A 99 -27.71 2.77 -9.03
C ALA A 99 -26.64 2.23 -10.00
N ILE A 100 -26.80 0.98 -10.40
CA ILE A 100 -25.93 0.30 -11.36
C ILE A 100 -26.83 -0.49 -12.33
N ASN A 101 -26.68 -0.31 -13.63
CA ASN A 101 -27.41 -1.04 -14.67
C ASN A 101 -28.94 -1.10 -14.43
N ASN A 102 -29.56 0.05 -14.11
CA ASN A 102 -30.98 0.15 -13.76
C ASN A 102 -31.42 -0.66 -12.52
N THR A 103 -30.48 -1.19 -11.77
CA THR A 103 -30.74 -1.82 -10.48
C THR A 103 -30.41 -0.83 -9.36
N TYR A 104 -31.34 -0.66 -8.43
CA TYR A 104 -31.22 0.29 -7.33
C TYR A 104 -31.08 -0.45 -6.00
N ARG A 105 -30.16 -0.01 -5.15
CA ARG A 105 -29.98 -0.51 -3.78
C ARG A 105 -29.84 0.63 -2.79
N ALA A 106 -30.31 0.42 -1.58
CA ALA A 106 -30.17 1.36 -0.48
C ALA A 106 -29.42 0.65 0.68
N TYR A 107 -28.40 1.32 1.19
CA TYR A 107 -27.62 0.87 2.34
C TYR A 107 -27.85 1.83 3.48
N THR A 108 -28.45 1.35 4.58
CA THR A 108 -28.87 2.24 5.65
C THR A 108 -27.64 2.77 6.41
N ILE A 109 -27.62 4.07 6.70
CA ILE A 109 -26.56 4.70 7.48
C ILE A 109 -26.45 4.05 8.87
N ARG A 110 -27.55 3.58 9.44
CA ARG A 110 -27.56 2.86 10.72
C ARG A 110 -26.65 1.62 10.71
N TYR A 111 -26.70 0.80 9.66
CA TYR A 111 -25.83 -0.37 9.54
C TYR A 111 -24.39 0.03 9.12
N LEU A 112 -24.27 1.05 8.29
CA LEU A 112 -22.96 1.56 7.90
C LEU A 112 -22.20 2.21 9.08
N HIS A 113 -22.88 2.76 10.08
CA HIS A 113 -22.24 3.17 11.35
C HIS A 113 -21.60 2.01 12.12
N ILE A 114 -22.09 0.79 11.95
CA ILE A 114 -21.61 -0.39 12.67
C ILE A 114 -20.55 -1.13 11.87
N HIS A 115 -20.69 -1.16 10.54
CA HIS A 115 -19.87 -1.99 9.66
C HIS A 115 -18.88 -1.21 8.80
N GLU A 116 -19.10 0.08 8.59
CA GLU A 116 -18.29 1.04 7.81
C GLU A 116 -18.06 0.66 6.34
N VAL A 117 -17.96 -0.62 6.02
CA VAL A 117 -17.65 -1.13 4.69
C VAL A 117 -18.61 -2.24 4.30
N VAL A 118 -19.18 -2.14 3.11
CA VAL A 118 -20.01 -3.18 2.49
C VAL A 118 -19.45 -3.51 1.11
N ASN A 119 -18.94 -4.71 0.94
CA ASN A 119 -18.55 -5.25 -0.37
C ASN A 119 -19.76 -5.92 -0.99
N ASP A 120 -20.15 -5.50 -2.19
CA ASP A 120 -21.32 -6.05 -2.86
C ASP A 120 -21.13 -6.12 -4.37
N ARG A 121 -22.11 -6.67 -5.06
CA ARG A 121 -22.18 -6.70 -6.52
C ARG A 121 -23.61 -6.56 -7.01
N ILE A 122 -23.75 -5.94 -8.17
CA ILE A 122 -24.96 -5.97 -8.98
C ILE A 122 -24.56 -6.54 -10.33
N GLU A 123 -25.12 -7.69 -10.69
CA GLU A 123 -24.70 -8.48 -11.85
C GLU A 123 -23.18 -8.77 -11.76
N ASP A 124 -22.40 -8.38 -12.77
CA ASP A 124 -20.94 -8.54 -12.83
C ASP A 124 -20.17 -7.33 -12.29
N GLN A 125 -20.86 -6.24 -11.92
CA GLN A 125 -20.22 -5.05 -11.35
C GLN A 125 -20.00 -5.22 -9.86
N HIS A 126 -18.76 -5.46 -9.47
CA HIS A 126 -18.32 -5.45 -8.07
C HIS A 126 -18.06 -4.03 -7.59
N PHE A 127 -18.47 -3.74 -6.38
CA PHE A 127 -18.28 -2.43 -5.75
C PHE A 127 -18.19 -2.52 -4.23
N THR A 128 -17.71 -1.46 -3.63
CA THR A 128 -17.70 -1.27 -2.18
C THR A 128 -18.39 0.03 -1.83
N VAL A 129 -19.39 -0.05 -0.94
CA VAL A 129 -19.96 1.10 -0.25
C VAL A 129 -19.18 1.30 1.05
N SER A 130 -18.62 2.46 1.24
CA SER A 130 -17.93 2.83 2.48
C SER A 130 -18.56 4.04 3.11
N PHE A 131 -18.64 4.05 4.44
CA PHE A 131 -19.13 5.16 5.23
C PHE A 131 -18.23 5.41 6.42
N CYS A 132 -17.71 6.63 6.55
CA CYS A 132 -16.95 7.06 7.72
C CYS A 132 -17.88 7.77 8.72
N PRO A 133 -18.18 7.16 9.88
CA PRO A 133 -19.05 7.78 10.88
C PRO A 133 -18.50 9.10 11.45
N LEU A 134 -17.17 9.24 11.53
CA LEU A 134 -16.52 10.41 12.10
C LEU A 134 -16.64 11.65 11.21
N CYS A 135 -16.55 11.47 9.91
CA CYS A 135 -16.64 12.57 8.93
C CYS A 135 -18.00 12.63 8.22
N GLY A 136 -18.90 11.65 8.46
CA GLY A 136 -20.22 11.59 7.83
C GLY A 136 -20.17 11.40 6.33
N SER A 137 -19.04 10.91 5.77
CA SER A 137 -18.84 10.72 4.34
C SER A 137 -19.22 9.32 3.88
N GLY A 138 -19.96 9.22 2.77
CA GLY A 138 -20.26 7.97 2.10
C GLY A 138 -19.69 7.98 0.69
N VAL A 139 -18.97 6.93 0.30
CA VAL A 139 -18.33 6.80 -1.02
C VAL A 139 -18.63 5.42 -1.59
N LEU A 140 -18.80 5.37 -2.91
CA LEU A 140 -18.98 4.15 -3.68
C LEU A 140 -17.79 3.96 -4.62
N PHE A 141 -17.16 2.80 -4.55
CA PHE A 141 -16.00 2.44 -5.37
C PHE A 141 -16.32 1.26 -6.28
N ALA A 142 -15.95 1.35 -7.56
CA ALA A 142 -15.81 0.15 -8.37
C ALA A 142 -14.55 -0.61 -7.92
N THR A 143 -14.68 -1.91 -7.68
CA THR A 143 -13.59 -2.71 -7.10
C THR A 143 -12.99 -3.72 -8.07
N ASN A 144 -13.45 -3.73 -9.32
CA ASN A 144 -12.85 -4.50 -10.40
C ASN A 144 -11.71 -3.66 -10.99
N ILE A 145 -10.46 -3.99 -10.61
CA ILE A 145 -9.27 -3.23 -11.00
C ILE A 145 -8.15 -4.14 -11.49
N ASN A 146 -7.20 -3.56 -12.21
CA ASN A 146 -5.96 -4.23 -12.57
C ASN A 146 -4.96 -4.16 -11.41
N LEU A 147 -4.44 -5.31 -11.01
CA LEU A 147 -3.36 -5.43 -10.03
C LEU A 147 -2.02 -5.06 -10.66
N VAL A 148 -1.01 -4.83 -9.80
CA VAL A 148 0.37 -4.50 -10.21
C VAL A 148 0.99 -5.57 -11.12
N ASP A 149 0.58 -6.84 -10.98
CA ASP A 149 1.02 -7.96 -11.82
C ASP A 149 0.26 -8.06 -13.16
N GLY A 150 -0.59 -7.09 -13.48
CA GLY A 150 -1.38 -7.03 -14.72
C GLY A 150 -2.64 -7.89 -14.72
N LYS A 151 -2.93 -8.62 -13.63
CA LYS A 151 -4.17 -9.38 -13.51
C LYS A 151 -5.30 -8.49 -13.07
N THR A 152 -6.51 -8.76 -13.56
CA THR A 152 -7.73 -8.14 -13.04
C THR A 152 -8.18 -8.87 -11.77
N ALA A 153 -8.53 -8.11 -10.75
CA ALA A 153 -9.10 -8.67 -9.52
C ALA A 153 -10.27 -7.82 -9.04
N ASN A 154 -11.21 -8.49 -8.37
CA ASN A 154 -12.25 -7.83 -7.60
C ASN A 154 -11.72 -7.67 -6.17
N LEU A 155 -11.43 -6.44 -5.76
CA LEU A 155 -10.96 -6.17 -4.41
C LEU A 155 -12.09 -6.32 -3.40
N ASN A 156 -11.76 -6.92 -2.26
CA ASN A 156 -12.61 -6.99 -1.09
C ASN A 156 -11.99 -6.14 0.02
N PHE A 157 -12.74 -5.18 0.54
CA PHE A 157 -12.25 -4.27 1.55
C PHE A 157 -12.65 -4.69 2.96
N GLY A 158 -11.78 -4.39 3.90
CA GLY A 158 -12.00 -4.51 5.34
C GLY A 158 -11.70 -3.19 6.05
N VAL A 159 -12.05 -3.12 7.33
CA VAL A 159 -11.79 -1.97 8.19
C VAL A 159 -10.43 -2.15 8.84
N SER A 160 -9.54 -1.20 8.63
CA SER A 160 -8.16 -1.29 9.15
C SER A 160 -8.03 -0.92 10.62
N GLY A 161 -9.00 -0.20 11.19
CA GLY A 161 -8.91 0.43 12.51
C GLY A 161 -7.98 1.65 12.54
N LEU A 162 -7.53 2.13 11.37
CA LEU A 162 -6.68 3.30 11.22
C LEU A 162 -7.43 4.47 10.60
N LEU A 163 -7.00 5.67 10.92
CA LEU A 163 -7.53 6.93 10.43
C LEU A 163 -6.41 7.82 9.91
N TYR A 164 -6.74 8.64 8.93
CA TYR A 164 -5.95 9.78 8.49
C TYR A 164 -6.83 11.01 8.40
N ASN A 165 -6.49 12.08 9.11
CA ASN A 165 -7.32 13.32 9.21
C ASN A 165 -8.79 13.05 9.56
N SER A 166 -9.03 12.14 10.50
CA SER A 166 -10.36 11.67 10.92
C SER A 166 -11.13 10.87 9.86
N ASP A 167 -10.55 10.63 8.67
CA ASP A 167 -11.12 9.77 7.66
C ASP A 167 -10.66 8.33 7.83
N LEU A 168 -11.57 7.39 7.56
CA LEU A 168 -11.28 5.98 7.69
C LEU A 168 -10.29 5.53 6.62
N LEU A 169 -9.31 4.73 7.02
CA LEU A 169 -8.48 3.97 6.12
C LEU A 169 -9.04 2.55 6.00
N MET A 170 -9.44 2.20 4.78
CA MET A 170 -9.80 0.82 4.44
C MET A 170 -8.54 0.03 4.12
N TYR A 171 -8.62 -1.29 4.07
CA TYR A 171 -7.58 -2.11 3.46
C TYR A 171 -8.19 -3.13 2.51
N ASP A 172 -7.50 -3.48 1.43
CA ASP A 172 -7.94 -4.59 0.60
C ASP A 172 -7.40 -5.93 1.12
N ARG A 173 -8.23 -6.96 1.08
CA ARG A 173 -7.90 -8.30 1.55
C ARG A 173 -6.98 -9.06 0.60
N ASN A 174 -6.87 -8.61 -0.64
CA ASN A 174 -6.08 -9.25 -1.69
C ASN A 174 -4.59 -8.96 -1.54
N THR A 175 -4.24 -7.69 -1.30
CA THR A 175 -2.85 -7.24 -1.25
C THR A 175 -2.42 -6.70 0.11
N GLN A 176 -3.36 -6.48 1.03
CA GLN A 176 -3.14 -5.85 2.34
C GLN A 176 -2.70 -4.37 2.24
N SER A 177 -2.97 -3.72 1.12
CA SER A 177 -2.71 -2.29 0.97
C SER A 177 -3.73 -1.47 1.75
N LEU A 178 -3.29 -0.32 2.29
CA LEU A 178 -4.16 0.66 2.92
C LEU A 178 -4.65 1.67 1.88
N TRP A 179 -5.92 2.06 2.02
CA TRP A 179 -6.62 2.96 1.10
C TRP A 179 -7.33 4.07 1.88
N SER A 180 -7.13 5.31 1.45
CA SER A 180 -7.93 6.43 1.96
C SER A 180 -9.32 6.41 1.32
N GLN A 181 -10.37 6.51 2.14
CA GLN A 181 -11.74 6.58 1.65
C GLN A 181 -11.95 7.82 0.78
N ILE A 182 -11.57 8.99 1.27
CA ILE A 182 -11.85 10.27 0.59
C ILE A 182 -11.03 10.42 -0.69
N SER A 183 -9.73 10.07 -0.68
CA SER A 183 -8.89 10.20 -1.87
C SER A 183 -9.08 9.06 -2.88
N ALA A 184 -9.75 7.97 -2.47
CA ALA A 184 -9.89 6.74 -3.26
C ALA A 184 -8.53 6.16 -3.73
N GLU A 185 -7.47 6.37 -2.95
CA GLU A 185 -6.10 6.03 -3.33
C GLU A 185 -5.45 5.09 -2.31
N ALA A 186 -4.71 4.10 -2.80
CA ALA A 186 -3.86 3.28 -1.97
C ALA A 186 -2.67 4.10 -1.45
N ILE A 187 -2.58 4.24 -0.13
CA ILE A 187 -1.56 5.06 0.53
C ILE A 187 -0.36 4.27 1.02
N SER A 188 -0.46 2.95 1.07
CA SER A 188 0.60 2.05 1.54
C SER A 188 0.37 0.64 1.01
N GLY A 189 1.42 -0.18 1.00
CA GLY A 189 1.37 -1.57 0.56
C GLY A 189 1.62 -1.76 -0.93
N PRO A 190 1.40 -2.98 -1.47
CA PRO A 190 1.69 -3.31 -2.86
C PRO A 190 0.96 -2.45 -3.91
N MET A 191 -0.22 -1.90 -3.57
CA MET A 191 -1.03 -1.09 -4.48
C MET A 191 -0.80 0.42 -4.34
N VAL A 192 0.19 0.87 -3.56
CA VAL A 192 0.46 2.29 -3.30
C VAL A 192 0.43 3.13 -4.59
N GLY A 193 -0.28 4.26 -4.55
CA GLY A 193 -0.48 5.16 -5.69
C GLY A 193 -1.59 4.74 -6.67
N THR A 194 -2.17 3.55 -6.52
CA THR A 194 -3.32 3.12 -7.33
C THR A 194 -4.58 3.84 -6.88
N LYS A 195 -5.43 4.24 -7.82
CA LYS A 195 -6.74 4.87 -7.55
C LYS A 195 -7.88 3.93 -7.87
N LEU A 196 -8.91 3.92 -7.00
CA LEU A 196 -10.17 3.27 -7.27
C LEU A 196 -11.07 4.20 -8.10
N PRO A 197 -11.74 3.69 -9.13
CA PRO A 197 -12.81 4.44 -9.76
C PRO A 197 -13.96 4.67 -8.76
N THR A 198 -14.39 5.92 -8.58
CA THR A 198 -15.56 6.26 -7.77
C THR A 198 -16.81 6.24 -8.64
N LEU A 199 -17.90 5.78 -8.06
CA LEU A 199 -19.22 5.76 -8.69
C LEU A 199 -20.15 6.74 -7.96
N PRO A 200 -21.19 7.24 -8.63
CA PRO A 200 -22.19 8.11 -7.98
C PRO A 200 -22.88 7.40 -6.83
N VAL A 201 -23.03 8.09 -5.71
CA VAL A 201 -23.79 7.64 -4.55
C VAL A 201 -24.67 8.78 -4.05
N TRP A 202 -25.89 8.48 -3.63
CA TRP A 202 -26.85 9.48 -3.13
C TRP A 202 -27.04 9.34 -1.63
N HIS A 203 -26.76 10.42 -0.91
CA HIS A 203 -27.19 10.57 0.47
C HIS A 203 -28.65 11.02 0.49
N THR A 204 -29.56 10.14 0.89
CA THR A 204 -31.01 10.40 0.85
C THR A 204 -31.76 9.66 1.96
N THR A 205 -33.06 9.74 1.95
CA THR A 205 -33.98 8.95 2.77
C THR A 205 -34.86 8.08 1.90
#